data_c9ab9aac62f7cbf0a7819523074b5a68
#
_entry.id   c9ab9aac62f7cbf0a7819523074b5a68
#
_cell.length_a   1.000
_cell.length_b   1.000
_cell.length_c   1.000
_cell.angle_alpha   90.00
_cell.angle_beta   90.00
_cell.angle_gamma   90.00
#
_symmetry.space_group_name_H-M   'P 1'
#
loop_
_entity.id
_entity.type
_entity.pdbx_description
1 polymer ?
#
loop_
_entity_poly.entity_id
_entity_poly.type
_entity_poly.pdbx_seq_one_letter_code
_entity_poly.pdbx_strand_id
1 'polypeptide(L)'
;MERAEFFSSQAGRTIIAPRQTRARFGIGDVVRHRLFAFRGVVFDIDPVFANSEEWYQSIPEDIRPRRDQPFYHLLAENDDSSYVAYVSQGNLLADPEGGPVDHPTVRQL
;
A
#
# COMPACT_ATOMS: atom_id res chain seq x y z
N MET A 1 10.32 -2.71 -21.63
CA MET A 1 11.00 -2.47 -21.20
C MET A 1 11.30 -2.36 -20.88
N GLU A 2 11.06 -2.51 -20.58
CA GLU A 2 11.66 -2.27 -20.10
C GLU A 2 11.85 -2.51 -19.41
N ARG A 3 11.71 -2.78 -18.91
CA ARG A 3 12.22 -2.60 -18.10
C ARG A 3 12.78 -2.90 -17.86
N ALA A 4 12.78 -3.12 -18.14
CA ALA A 4 13.64 -3.16 -17.80
C ALA A 4 14.19 -3.30 -17.81
N GLU A 5 14.22 -3.39 -17.82
CA GLU A 5 15.14 -3.27 -17.73
C GLU A 5 15.74 -3.33 -16.98
N PHE A 6 15.98 -3.53 -16.69
CA PHE A 6 16.78 -3.07 -16.01
C PHE A 6 17.77 -3.33 -16.09
N PHE A 7 18.17 -3.49 -16.34
CA PHE A 7 19.19 -3.04 -16.46
C PHE A 7 19.83 -3.17 -17.34
N SER A 8 19.83 -3.25 -17.92
CA SER A 8 20.42 -3.04 -18.66
C SER A 8 20.99 -2.54 -19.30
N SER A 9 21.10 -2.54 -19.97
CA SER A 9 21.63 -1.98 -20.57
C SER A 9 21.73 -1.42 -21.20
N GLN A 10 21.37 -1.27 -21.31
CA GLN A 10 21.46 -0.52 -21.65
C GLN A 10 21.84 -0.22 -21.45
N ALA A 11 21.99 -0.89 -21.65
CA ALA A 11 22.24 -0.47 -21.30
C ALA A 11 22.32 -0.01 -20.88
N GLY A 12 23.31 -0.98 -21.02
CA GLY A 12 23.55 -0.12 -19.91
C GLY A 12 22.45 0.81 -19.56
N ARG A 13 21.44 0.44 -19.76
CA ARG A 13 20.33 1.31 -19.55
C ARG A 13 20.07 1.50 -18.05
N THR A 14 19.96 2.74 -17.65
CA THR A 14 19.59 3.07 -16.29
C THR A 14 18.07 3.03 -16.17
N ILE A 15 17.60 2.33 -15.19
CA ILE A 15 16.18 2.34 -14.85
C ILE A 15 16.00 3.30 -13.72
N ILE A 16 15.25 4.37 -13.98
CA ILE A 16 14.97 5.37 -12.97
C ILE A 16 13.63 5.02 -12.34
N ALA A 17 13.65 4.69 -11.05
CA ALA A 17 12.42 4.37 -10.34
C ALA A 17 11.56 5.62 -10.22
N PRO A 18 10.29 5.54 -10.56
CA PRO A 18 9.37 6.66 -10.34
C PRO A 18 9.30 7.02 -8.86
N ARG A 19 8.99 8.28 -8.58
CA ARG A 19 8.89 8.75 -7.20
C ARG A 19 7.87 7.96 -6.40
N GLN A 20 6.81 7.55 -7.03
CA GLN A 20 5.74 6.81 -6.36
C GLN A 20 6.18 5.41 -5.94
N THR A 21 7.35 4.94 -6.34
CA THR A 21 7.87 3.68 -5.83
C THR A 21 8.53 3.81 -4.46
N ARG A 22 8.71 5.04 -3.98
CA ARG A 22 9.23 5.27 -2.64
C ARG A 22 8.11 5.17 -1.63
N ALA A 23 8.36 4.42 -0.56
CA ALA A 23 7.40 4.32 0.52
C ALA A 23 7.29 5.67 1.26
N ARG A 24 6.08 6.20 1.35
CA ARG A 24 5.81 7.46 2.05
C ARG A 24 5.41 7.25 3.49
N PHE A 25 5.05 6.03 3.85
CA PHE A 25 4.58 5.71 5.20
C PHE A 25 5.49 4.64 5.78
N GLY A 26 5.61 4.63 7.10
CA GLY A 26 6.43 3.65 7.81
C GLY A 26 5.60 2.76 8.72
N ILE A 27 6.24 1.71 9.23
CA ILE A 27 5.61 0.81 10.19
C ILE A 27 5.17 1.64 11.39
N GLY A 28 3.91 1.45 11.79
CA GLY A 28 3.34 2.19 12.92
C GLY A 28 2.57 3.44 12.53
N ASP A 29 2.71 3.90 11.29
CA ASP A 29 1.98 5.07 10.84
C ASP A 29 0.48 4.77 10.74
N VAL A 30 -0.33 5.75 11.11
CA VAL A 30 -1.77 5.68 10.95
C VAL A 30 -2.14 6.34 9.64
N VAL A 31 -2.87 5.60 8.82
CA VAL A 31 -3.28 6.05 7.50
C VAL A 31 -4.78 5.82 7.31
N ARG A 32 -5.36 6.48 6.32
CA ARG A 32 -6.76 6.24 5.94
C ARG A 32 -6.85 6.08 4.44
N HIS A 33 -7.86 5.35 4.00
CA HIS A 33 -8.11 5.20 2.57
C HIS A 33 -8.73 6.49 2.06
N ARG A 34 -8.30 6.93 0.87
CA ARG A 34 -8.79 8.19 0.32
C ARG A 34 -10.20 8.09 -0.24
N LEU A 35 -10.70 6.88 -0.50
CA LEU A 35 -12.02 6.67 -1.11
C LEU A 35 -12.98 5.96 -0.16
N PHE A 36 -12.50 4.98 0.59
CA PHE A 36 -13.36 4.14 1.42
C PHE A 36 -13.23 4.51 2.89
N ALA A 37 -14.28 4.24 3.64
CA ALA A 37 -14.37 4.69 5.03
C ALA A 37 -13.65 3.71 5.96
N PHE A 38 -12.32 3.62 5.83
CA PHE A 38 -11.53 2.85 6.80
C PHE A 38 -10.17 3.49 6.98
N ARG A 39 -9.55 3.12 8.09
CA ARG A 39 -8.23 3.57 8.47
C ARG A 39 -7.47 2.41 9.10
N GLY A 40 -6.17 2.53 9.25
CA GLY A 40 -5.37 1.45 9.80
C GLY A 40 -3.98 1.87 10.19
N VAL A 41 -3.27 0.93 10.83
CA VAL A 41 -1.87 1.08 11.20
C VAL A 41 -1.05 0.21 10.26
N VAL A 42 0.00 0.78 9.69
CA VAL A 42 0.92 0.05 8.81
C VAL A 42 1.72 -0.94 9.66
N PHE A 43 1.70 -2.21 9.30
CA PHE A 43 2.53 -3.20 9.98
C PHE A 43 3.49 -3.93 9.05
N ASP A 44 3.35 -3.74 7.73
CA ASP A 44 4.31 -4.30 6.77
C ASP A 44 4.20 -3.51 5.46
N ILE A 45 5.29 -3.49 4.70
CA ILE A 45 5.38 -2.72 3.47
C ILE A 45 6.01 -3.58 2.39
N ASP A 46 5.35 -3.65 1.24
CA ASP A 46 5.92 -4.27 0.05
C ASP A 46 6.35 -3.15 -0.90
N PRO A 47 7.60 -3.12 -1.34
CA PRO A 47 8.07 -2.04 -2.23
C PRO A 47 7.29 -1.97 -3.54
N VAL A 48 6.81 -3.11 -4.02
CA VAL A 48 5.95 -3.22 -5.18
C VAL A 48 4.90 -4.28 -4.87
N PHE A 49 3.89 -4.37 -5.72
CA PHE A 49 2.83 -5.36 -5.55
C PHE A 49 3.41 -6.76 -5.32
N ALA A 50 2.98 -7.42 -4.25
CA ALA A 50 3.48 -8.73 -3.86
C ALA A 50 2.34 -9.61 -3.34
N ASN A 51 1.23 -9.65 -4.05
CA ASN A 51 0.11 -10.53 -3.73
C ASN A 51 -0.20 -11.37 -4.97
N SER A 52 -1.25 -12.18 -4.93
CA SER A 52 -1.55 -13.07 -6.02
C SER A 52 -2.15 -12.33 -7.20
N GLU A 53 -1.95 -12.86 -8.38
CA GLU A 53 -2.58 -12.33 -9.59
C GLU A 53 -4.09 -12.37 -9.47
N GLU A 54 -4.62 -13.43 -8.85
CA GLU A 54 -6.06 -13.57 -8.65
C GLU A 54 -6.61 -12.44 -7.80
N TRP A 55 -5.90 -12.11 -6.72
CA TRP A 55 -6.31 -10.98 -5.86
C TRP A 55 -6.34 -9.69 -6.67
N TYR A 56 -5.29 -9.46 -7.47
CA TYR A 56 -5.17 -8.24 -8.26
C TYR A 56 -6.30 -8.15 -9.29
N GLN A 57 -6.59 -9.24 -9.97
CA GLN A 57 -7.64 -9.26 -11.00
C GLN A 57 -9.04 -9.17 -10.39
N SER A 58 -9.19 -9.45 -9.11
CA SER A 58 -10.48 -9.32 -8.43
C SER A 58 -10.86 -7.85 -8.21
N ILE A 59 -9.90 -6.93 -8.32
CA ILE A 59 -10.19 -5.51 -8.17
C ILE A 59 -10.84 -5.02 -9.47
N PRO A 60 -11.97 -4.30 -9.40
CA PRO A 60 -12.58 -3.75 -10.62
C PRO A 60 -11.57 -2.91 -11.39
N GLU A 61 -11.61 -3.05 -12.70
CA GLU A 61 -10.60 -2.48 -13.58
C GLU A 61 -10.45 -0.97 -13.42
N ASP A 62 -11.57 -0.29 -13.22
CA ASP A 62 -11.60 1.18 -13.14
C ASP A 62 -10.99 1.73 -11.85
N ILE A 63 -10.79 0.88 -10.84
CA ILE A 63 -10.18 1.31 -9.58
C ILE A 63 -8.92 0.51 -9.25
N ARG A 64 -8.46 -0.33 -10.17
CA ARG A 64 -7.30 -1.19 -9.95
C ARG A 64 -6.03 -0.34 -9.94
N PRO A 65 -5.24 -0.41 -8.85
CA PRO A 65 -4.02 0.41 -8.76
C PRO A 65 -2.90 -0.16 -9.60
N ARG A 66 -1.92 0.67 -9.92
CA ARG A 66 -0.70 0.21 -10.59
C ARG A 66 0.09 -0.67 -9.64
N ARG A 67 0.79 -1.66 -10.20
CA ARG A 67 1.61 -2.59 -9.44
C ARG A 67 2.97 -2.03 -9.05
N ASP A 68 3.46 -1.00 -9.73
CA ASP A 68 4.81 -0.47 -9.57
C ASP A 68 4.89 0.61 -8.51
N GLN A 69 4.24 0.39 -7.39
CA GLN A 69 4.24 1.31 -6.27
C GLN A 69 4.23 0.51 -4.97
N PRO A 70 4.59 1.13 -3.85
CA PRO A 70 4.49 0.44 -2.57
C PRO A 70 3.05 0.06 -2.24
N PHE A 71 2.91 -1.12 -1.63
CA PHE A 71 1.65 -1.59 -1.07
C PHE A 71 1.85 -1.81 0.42
N TYR A 72 0.81 -1.56 1.20
CA TYR A 72 0.89 -1.56 2.65
C TYR A 72 -0.06 -2.57 3.24
N HIS A 73 0.44 -3.30 4.24
CA HIS A 73 -0.38 -4.20 5.04
C HIS A 73 -0.84 -3.42 6.25
N LEU A 74 -2.14 -3.33 6.45
CA LEU A 74 -2.73 -2.52 7.50
C LEU A 74 -3.51 -3.37 8.48
N LEU A 75 -3.35 -3.05 9.77
CA LEU A 75 -4.32 -3.45 10.78
C LEU A 75 -5.43 -2.40 10.72
N ALA A 76 -6.54 -2.74 10.11
CA ALA A 76 -7.54 -1.78 9.67
C ALA A 76 -8.82 -1.87 10.46
N GLU A 77 -9.54 -0.77 10.51
CA GLU A 77 -10.85 -0.70 11.13
C GLU A 77 -11.78 0.17 10.28
N ASN A 78 -13.05 -0.15 10.34
CA ASN A 78 -14.12 0.74 9.91
C ASN A 78 -15.14 0.80 11.04
N ASP A 79 -16.33 1.37 10.80
CA ASP A 79 -17.34 1.54 11.84
C ASP A 79 -17.85 0.20 12.39
N ASP A 80 -17.73 -0.88 11.61
CA ASP A 80 -18.36 -2.15 11.93
C ASP A 80 -17.41 -3.25 12.34
N SER A 81 -16.15 -3.19 11.91
CA SER A 81 -15.26 -4.35 12.07
C SER A 81 -13.79 -3.97 12.04
N SER A 82 -12.96 -4.94 12.45
CA SER A 82 -11.50 -4.86 12.36
C SER A 82 -11.03 -5.97 11.42
N TYR A 83 -10.02 -5.67 10.61
CA TYR A 83 -9.55 -6.63 9.61
C TYR A 83 -8.13 -6.27 9.15
N VAL A 84 -7.56 -7.09 8.30
CA VAL A 84 -6.27 -6.81 7.66
C VAL A 84 -6.58 -6.36 6.23
N ALA A 85 -5.97 -5.25 5.83
CA ALA A 85 -6.15 -4.70 4.49
C ALA A 85 -4.81 -4.61 3.77
N TYR A 86 -4.84 -4.74 2.45
CA TYR A 86 -3.67 -4.59 1.59
C TYR A 86 -3.97 -3.48 0.60
N VAL A 87 -3.24 -2.35 0.70
CA VAL A 87 -3.62 -1.12 0.01
C VAL A 87 -2.42 -0.48 -0.67
N SER A 88 -2.62 -0.04 -1.90
CA SER A 88 -1.60 0.69 -2.65
C SER A 88 -1.36 2.08 -2.07
N GLN A 89 -0.12 2.55 -2.20
CA GLN A 89 0.26 3.86 -1.68
C GLN A 89 -0.61 4.99 -2.26
N GLY A 90 -0.97 4.89 -3.53
CA GLY A 90 -1.79 5.93 -4.17
C GLY A 90 -3.17 6.08 -3.56
N ASN A 91 -3.64 5.09 -2.80
CA ASN A 91 -4.95 5.12 -2.19
C ASN A 91 -4.91 5.45 -0.70
N LEU A 92 -3.75 5.83 -0.17
CA LEU A 92 -3.60 6.11 1.25
C LEU A 92 -3.24 7.56 1.50
N LEU A 93 -3.77 8.09 2.61
CA LEU A 93 -3.46 9.41 3.12
C LEU A 93 -3.03 9.27 4.57
N ALA A 94 -2.10 10.12 5.00
CA ALA A 94 -1.72 10.18 6.41
C ALA A 94 -2.95 10.61 7.23
N ASP A 95 -3.07 10.06 8.44
CA ASP A 95 -4.20 10.36 9.31
C ASP A 95 -3.71 10.71 10.72
N PRO A 96 -2.96 11.81 10.88
CA PRO A 96 -2.35 12.16 12.16
C PRO A 96 -3.37 12.60 13.21
N GLU A 97 -4.56 13.02 12.80
CA GLU A 97 -5.54 13.59 13.71
C GLU A 97 -6.68 12.65 14.03
N GLY A 98 -6.70 11.46 13.43
CA GLY A 98 -7.78 10.52 13.62
C GLY A 98 -7.72 9.73 14.93
N GLY A 99 -6.64 9.89 15.69
CA GLY A 99 -6.48 9.16 16.94
C GLY A 99 -6.07 7.71 16.73
N PRO A 100 -5.98 6.93 17.81
CA PRO A 100 -5.55 5.54 17.73
C PRO A 100 -6.53 4.70 16.91
N VAL A 101 -5.98 3.68 16.25
CA VAL A 101 -6.79 2.70 15.55
C VAL A 101 -7.28 1.67 16.55
N ASP A 102 -8.59 1.42 16.56
CA ASP A 102 -9.20 0.45 17.47
C ASP A 102 -9.20 -0.94 16.82
N HIS A 103 -8.08 -1.63 16.93
CA HIS A 103 -7.91 -2.97 16.38
C HIS A 103 -7.37 -3.86 17.50
N PRO A 104 -7.90 -5.09 17.66
CA PRO A 104 -7.44 -5.96 18.76
C PRO A 104 -5.94 -6.19 18.76
N THR A 105 -5.34 -6.36 17.58
CA THR A 105 -3.90 -6.60 17.50
C THR A 105 -3.11 -5.36 17.89
N VAL A 106 -3.60 -4.16 17.52
CA VAL A 106 -2.95 -2.90 17.90
C VAL A 106 -2.97 -2.74 19.43
N ARG A 107 -4.07 -3.09 20.06
CA ARG A 107 -4.20 -2.96 21.52
C ARG A 107 -3.27 -3.92 22.27
N GLN A 108 -2.78 -4.96 21.60
CA GLN A 108 -1.87 -5.93 22.20
C GLN A 108 -0.39 -5.56 21.99
N LEU A 109 -0.11 -4.54 21.24
CA LEU A 109 1.27 -4.14 20.94
C LEU A 109 1.93 -3.35 22.09
#